data_18bffabe0dfb830336e369fde17e187c
#
_entry.id   18bffabe0dfb830336e369fde17e187c
#
_cell.length_a   1.000
_cell.length_b   1.000
_cell.length_c   1.000
_cell.angle_alpha   90.00
_cell.angle_beta   90.00
_cell.angle_gamma   90.00
#
_symmetry.space_group_name_H-M   'P 1'
#
loop_
_entity.id
_entity.type
_entity.pdbx_description
1 polymer ?
#
loop_
_entity_poly.entity_id
_entity_poly.type
_entity_poly.pdbx_seq_one_letter_code
_entity_poly.pdbx_strand_id
1 'polypeptide(L)' 'MKEQRWINSEIELPKHNRIVVGWFGSNPKILTYNKIENMFYDFEKEHAYQPYDIKYWCYIPSVKELKI' A
#
# COMPACT_ATOMS: atom_id res chain seq x y z
N MET A 1 6.77 13.62 -16.17
CA MET A 1 6.46 12.45 -15.46
C MET A 1 6.50 12.64 -13.94
N LYS A 2 5.54 12.09 -13.26
CA LYS A 2 5.48 12.29 -11.86
C LYS A 2 6.27 11.27 -11.11
N GLU A 3 6.96 11.71 -10.09
CA GLU A 3 7.66 10.79 -9.25
C GLU A 3 6.71 10.16 -8.28
N GLN A 4 6.96 8.91 -7.97
CA GLN A 4 6.22 8.26 -6.92
C GLN A 4 6.71 8.74 -5.59
N ARG A 5 5.78 9.01 -4.71
CA ARG A 5 6.11 9.51 -3.40
C ARG A 5 5.79 8.46 -2.36
N TRP A 6 6.74 8.20 -1.49
CA TRP A 6 6.51 7.31 -0.37
C TRP A 6 5.79 8.08 0.72
N ILE A 7 4.70 7.52 1.20
CA ILE A 7 3.86 8.19 2.19
C ILE A 7 4.04 7.46 3.52
N ASN A 8 4.25 8.22 4.57
CA ASN A 8 4.38 7.65 5.90
C ASN A 8 2.98 7.28 6.41
N SER A 9 2.81 6.02 6.79
CA SER A 9 1.50 5.53 7.19
C SER A 9 1.01 6.16 8.47
N GLU A 10 1.89 6.77 9.26
CA GLU A 10 1.44 7.49 10.44
C GLU A 10 0.80 8.82 10.09
N ILE A 11 1.06 9.31 8.89
CA ILE A 11 0.53 10.59 8.46
C ILE A 11 -0.71 10.40 7.63
N GLU A 12 -0.68 9.42 6.74
CA GLU A 12 -1.79 9.20 5.82
C GLU A 12 -1.87 7.73 5.47
N LEU A 13 -3.09 7.21 5.40
CA LEU A 13 -3.32 5.82 5.01
C LEU A 13 -3.96 5.77 3.63
N PRO A 14 -3.83 4.64 2.92
CA PRO A 14 -4.38 4.54 1.58
C PRO A 14 -5.90 4.59 1.57
N LYS A 15 -6.47 4.80 0.40
CA LYS A 15 -7.89 4.69 0.23
C LYS A 15 -8.29 3.23 0.29
N HIS A 16 -9.56 3.04 0.63
CA HIS A 16 -10.11 1.70 0.80
C HIS A 16 -9.94 0.87 -0.48
N ASN A 17 -9.42 -0.34 -0.32
CA ASN A 17 -9.29 -1.32 -1.39
C ASN A 17 -8.34 -0.92 -2.52
N ARG A 18 -7.51 0.09 -2.32
CA ARG A 18 -6.52 0.43 -3.31
C ARG A 18 -5.29 -0.46 -3.14
N ILE A 19 -4.67 -0.79 -4.25
CA ILE A 19 -3.46 -1.59 -4.24
C ILE A 19 -2.27 -0.67 -4.08
N VAL A 20 -1.39 -1.02 -3.16
CA VAL A 20 -0.22 -0.19 -2.86
C VAL A 20 0.99 -1.08 -2.73
N VAL A 21 2.16 -0.47 -2.82
CA VAL A 21 3.41 -1.10 -2.42
C VAL A 21 3.72 -0.57 -1.03
N GLY A 22 3.92 -1.48 -0.08
CA GLY A 22 4.26 -1.07 1.27
C GLY A 22 5.53 -1.73 1.73
N TRP A 23 6.22 -1.10 2.65
CA TRP A 23 7.46 -1.63 3.20
C TRP A 23 7.20 -2.28 4.54
N PHE A 24 7.43 -3.57 4.61
CA PHE A 24 7.41 -4.30 5.86
C PHE A 24 8.85 -4.52 6.26
N GLY A 25 9.33 -3.68 7.17
CA GLY A 25 10.75 -3.66 7.46
C GLY A 25 11.52 -3.23 6.23
N SER A 26 12.40 -4.07 5.73
CA SER A 26 13.16 -3.77 4.53
C SER A 26 12.63 -4.51 3.31
N ASN A 27 11.45 -5.14 3.42
CA ASN A 27 10.88 -5.92 2.33
C ASN A 27 9.68 -5.21 1.74
N PRO A 28 9.71 -4.90 0.42
CA PRO A 28 8.53 -4.32 -0.22
C PRO A 28 7.50 -5.41 -0.48
N LYS A 29 6.24 -5.07 -0.30
CA LYS A 29 5.15 -6.01 -0.52
C LYS A 29 4.02 -5.31 -1.25
N ILE A 30 3.33 -6.08 -2.08
CA ILE A 30 2.12 -5.60 -2.75
C ILE A 30 0.95 -5.85 -1.82
N LEU A 31 0.27 -4.79 -1.44
CA LEU A 31 -0.76 -4.87 -0.41
C LEU A 31 -2.02 -4.16 -0.85
N THR A 32 -3.13 -4.52 -0.23
CA THR A 32 -4.35 -3.73 -0.31
C THR A 32 -4.68 -3.26 1.10
N TYR A 33 -5.32 -2.11 1.19
CA TYR A 33 -5.68 -1.56 2.48
C TYR A 33 -7.18 -1.64 2.69
N ASN A 34 -7.57 -2.23 3.81
CA ASN A 34 -8.97 -2.30 4.18
C ASN A 34 -9.24 -1.24 5.24
N LYS A 35 -9.92 -0.17 4.83
CA LYS A 35 -10.15 0.95 5.72
C LYS A 35 -11.09 0.60 6.86
N ILE A 36 -12.04 -0.28 6.59
CA ILE A 36 -13.01 -0.65 7.60
C ILE A 36 -12.35 -1.39 8.76
N GLU A 37 -11.43 -2.28 8.42
CA GLU A 37 -10.69 -3.03 9.43
C GLU A 37 -9.42 -2.36 9.86
N ASN A 38 -8.99 -1.36 9.10
CA ASN A 38 -7.74 -0.65 9.36
C ASN A 38 -6.55 -1.60 9.33
N MET A 39 -6.51 -2.41 8.27
CA MET A 39 -5.47 -3.42 8.11
C MET A 39 -5.00 -3.45 6.67
N PHE A 40 -3.74 -3.77 6.49
CA PHE A 40 -3.20 -4.09 5.18
C PHE A 40 -3.26 -5.60 4.99
N TYR A 41 -3.58 -6.02 3.78
CA TYR A 41 -3.58 -7.44 3.43
C TYR A 41 -2.63 -7.65 2.27
N ASP A 42 -1.91 -8.78 2.27
CA ASP A 42 -1.07 -9.08 1.13
C ASP A 42 -1.95 -9.42 -0.06
N PHE A 43 -1.32 -9.54 -1.23
CA PHE A 43 -2.08 -9.72 -2.45
C PHE A 43 -2.94 -10.96 -2.41
N GLU A 44 -2.47 -12.01 -1.77
CA GLU A 44 -3.22 -13.25 -1.68
C GLU A 44 -4.14 -13.30 -0.49
N LYS A 45 -4.11 -12.26 0.33
CA LYS A 45 -4.96 -12.15 1.52
C LYS A 45 -4.70 -13.23 2.54
N GLU A 46 -3.48 -13.74 2.55
CA GLU A 46 -3.09 -14.74 3.52
C GLU A 46 -2.53 -14.15 4.78
N HIS A 47 -2.02 -12.93 4.69
CA HIS A 47 -1.43 -12.27 5.84
C HIS A 47 -2.01 -10.88 5.98
N ALA A 48 -2.15 -10.44 7.22
CA ALA A 48 -2.64 -9.11 7.51
C ALA A 48 -1.59 -8.38 8.32
N TYR A 49 -1.48 -7.08 8.08
CA TYR A 49 -0.50 -6.24 8.77
C TYR A 49 -1.19 -5.04 9.35
N GLN A 50 -0.75 -4.65 10.54
CA GLN A 50 -1.25 -3.42 11.15
C GLN A 50 -0.63 -2.23 10.43
N PRO A 51 -1.28 -1.06 10.48
CA PRO A 51 -0.69 0.11 9.84
C PRO A 51 0.71 0.42 10.35
N TYR A 52 0.99 0.17 11.62
CA TYR A 52 2.31 0.45 12.15
C TYR A 52 3.37 -0.53 11.64
N ASP A 53 2.95 -1.65 11.05
CA ASP A 53 3.90 -2.58 10.46
C ASP A 53 4.38 -2.12 9.10
N ILE A 54 3.56 -1.32 8.41
CA ILE A 54 3.87 -0.84 7.07
C ILE A 54 4.22 0.64 7.20
N LYS A 55 5.49 0.92 7.33
CA LYS A 55 5.92 2.27 7.64
C LYS A 55 5.70 3.24 6.50
N TYR A 56 6.01 2.81 5.29
CA TYR A 56 5.86 3.65 4.10
C TYR A 56 5.14 2.88 3.02
N TRP A 57 4.38 3.59 2.24
CA TRP A 57 3.63 2.97 1.14
C TRP A 57 3.46 3.99 0.02
N CYS A 58 3.15 3.49 -1.18
CA CYS A 58 2.75 4.36 -2.26
C CYS A 58 1.78 3.62 -3.15
N TYR A 59 0.98 4.39 -3.89
CA TYR A 59 0.00 3.79 -4.79
C TYR A 59 0.69 3.20 -6.00
N ILE A 60 0.10 2.13 -6.53
CA ILE A 60 0.53 1.55 -7.79
C ILE A 60 -0.33 2.16 -8.89
N PRO A 61 0.27 2.66 -9.96
CA PRO A 61 -0.52 3.25 -11.05
C PRO A 61 -1.43 2.20 -11.67
N SER A 62 -2.58 2.64 -12.15
CA SER A 62 -3.49 1.74 -12.83
C SER A 62 -2.92 1.38 -14.19
N VAL A 63 -3.51 0.34 -14.79
CA VAL A 63 -3.08 -0.08 -16.11
C VAL A 63 -3.22 1.07 -17.10
N LYS A 64 -4.29 1.84 -16.96
CA LYS A 64 -4.48 2.98 -17.82
C LYS A 64 -3.33 3.94 -17.74
N GLU A 65 -2.81 4.18 -16.54
CA GLU A 65 -1.73 5.12 -16.35
C GLU A 65 -0.41 4.59 -16.85
N LEU A 66 -0.28 3.28 -16.91
CA LEU A 66 0.95 2.70 -17.38
C LEU A 66 1.12 2.87 -18.87
N LYS A 67 0.04 2.93 -19.59
CA LYS A 67 0.10 3.20 -21.01
C LYS A 67 1.03 2.30 -21.75
N ILE A 68 0.82 1.10 -21.69
CA ILE A 68 1.68 0.17 -22.39
C ILE A 68 1.33 0.04 -23.84
#